data_1f11bacf338203934fff7aa054697a2d
#
_entry.id   1f11bacf338203934fff7aa054697a2d
#
_cell.length_a   1.000
_cell.length_b   1.000
_cell.length_c   1.000
_cell.angle_alpha   90.00
_cell.angle_beta   90.00
_cell.angle_gamma   90.00
#
_symmetry.space_group_name_H-M   'P 1'
#
loop_
_entity.id
_entity.type
_entity.pdbx_description
1 polymer ?
#
loop_
_entity_poly.entity_id
_entity_poly.type
_entity_poly.pdbx_seq_one_letter_code
_entity_poly.pdbx_strand_id
1 'polypeptide(L)'
;MHKVFGIKENAEYFDREGAYLIAYNDNKIAVALTPKGYFFLGGGLQNGESHFDCIKRECLEEVGYSVLIEDKLCSAETYTTHPKIGHFHPIQTYYLGKLLKKEASAIEKDHTLCWIEYEKLKGKMFSEMQNWALEELSKIFK
;
A
#
# COMPACT_ATOMS: atom_id res chain seq x y z
N MET A 1 -12.30 -4.49 -8.56
CA MET A 1 -11.55 -3.93 -9.70
C MET A 1 -10.10 -4.36 -9.62
N HIS A 2 -9.53 -4.77 -10.72
CA HIS A 2 -8.14 -5.21 -10.79
C HIS A 2 -7.50 -4.60 -12.03
N LYS A 3 -6.27 -4.12 -11.91
CA LYS A 3 -5.56 -3.52 -13.04
C LYS A 3 -4.16 -4.08 -13.20
N VAL A 4 -3.78 -4.37 -14.44
CA VAL A 4 -2.45 -4.84 -14.80
C VAL A 4 -1.68 -3.69 -15.44
N PHE A 5 -0.48 -3.43 -14.92
CA PHE A 5 0.44 -2.43 -15.46
C PHE A 5 1.62 -3.14 -16.10
N GLY A 6 2.18 -2.50 -17.12
CA GLY A 6 3.33 -3.06 -17.84
C GLY A 6 2.92 -4.19 -18.77
N ILE A 7 3.91 -4.78 -19.40
CA ILE A 7 3.72 -5.86 -20.38
C ILE A 7 4.56 -7.05 -19.94
N LYS A 8 3.90 -8.20 -19.79
CA LYS A 8 4.59 -9.43 -19.43
C LYS A 8 5.43 -9.91 -20.60
N GLU A 9 6.73 -10.05 -20.37
CA GLU A 9 7.65 -10.58 -21.34
C GLU A 9 7.78 -12.09 -21.19
N ASN A 10 8.41 -12.75 -22.17
CA ASN A 10 8.70 -14.17 -22.09
C ASN A 10 9.94 -14.40 -21.21
N ALA A 11 9.73 -14.29 -19.90
CA ALA A 11 10.79 -14.37 -18.89
C ALA A 11 10.20 -14.86 -17.58
N GLU A 12 11.07 -15.32 -16.68
CA GLU A 12 10.66 -15.68 -15.34
C GLU A 12 10.64 -14.42 -14.47
N TYR A 13 9.53 -14.23 -13.74
CA TYR A 13 9.34 -13.09 -12.88
C TYR A 13 9.40 -13.52 -11.42
N PHE A 14 9.99 -12.67 -10.59
CA PHE A 14 9.90 -12.81 -9.14
C PHE A 14 8.58 -12.19 -8.70
N ASP A 15 7.66 -13.03 -8.23
CA ASP A 15 6.35 -12.59 -7.76
C ASP A 15 6.45 -12.15 -6.30
N ARG A 16 5.90 -10.98 -6.00
CA ARG A 16 5.83 -10.49 -4.62
C ARG A 16 4.44 -10.01 -4.32
N GLU A 17 3.72 -10.79 -3.51
CA GLU A 17 2.38 -10.41 -3.08
C GLU A 17 2.47 -9.48 -1.87
N GLY A 18 1.68 -8.41 -1.88
CA GLY A 18 1.60 -7.47 -0.78
C GLY A 18 0.17 -7.07 -0.49
N ALA A 19 -0.06 -6.55 0.71
CA ALA A 19 -1.35 -6.06 1.16
C ALA A 19 -1.18 -4.71 1.82
N TYR A 20 -2.07 -3.78 1.51
CA TYR A 20 -1.96 -2.39 1.92
C TYR A 20 -3.28 -1.86 2.45
N LEU A 21 -3.19 -0.95 3.40
CA LEU A 21 -4.35 -0.28 4.00
C LEU A 21 -4.43 1.16 3.52
N ILE A 22 -5.58 1.52 2.97
CA ILE A 22 -5.91 2.91 2.70
C ILE A 22 -6.72 3.38 3.91
N ALA A 23 -6.01 3.89 4.91
CA ALA A 23 -6.63 4.39 6.12
C ALA A 23 -7.06 5.83 5.89
N TYR A 24 -8.30 6.11 6.20
CA TYR A 24 -8.89 7.43 5.95
C TYR A 24 -9.56 7.98 7.21
N ASN A 25 -9.60 9.30 7.27
CA ASN A 25 -10.33 10.03 8.32
C ASN A 25 -10.77 11.35 7.71
N ASP A 26 -12.09 11.55 7.58
CA ASP A 26 -12.66 12.64 6.81
C ASP A 26 -12.14 12.55 5.36
N ASN A 27 -11.54 13.61 4.83
CA ASN A 27 -10.98 13.59 3.49
C ASN A 27 -9.47 13.43 3.49
N LYS A 28 -8.88 12.96 4.60
CA LYS A 28 -7.44 12.73 4.71
C LYS A 28 -7.11 11.25 4.65
N ILE A 29 -5.97 10.97 4.06
CA ILE A 29 -5.45 9.61 3.90
C ILE A 29 -4.15 9.49 4.68
N ALA A 30 -4.00 8.40 5.43
CA ALA A 30 -2.76 8.09 6.14
C ALA A 30 -1.77 7.43 5.17
N VAL A 31 -0.59 8.01 5.05
CA VAL A 31 0.47 7.45 4.21
C VAL A 31 1.78 7.45 4.98
N ALA A 32 2.70 6.62 4.55
CA ALA A 32 4.07 6.63 5.04
C ALA A 32 4.92 7.44 4.08
N LEU A 33 5.58 8.46 4.59
CA LEU A 33 6.59 9.20 3.82
C LEU A 33 7.93 8.51 4.03
N THR A 34 8.56 8.11 2.95
CA THR A 34 9.86 7.44 2.93
C THR A 34 10.83 8.25 2.08
N PRO A 35 12.12 7.92 2.07
CA PRO A 35 13.07 8.57 1.16
C PRO A 35 12.68 8.45 -0.32
N LYS A 36 11.91 7.44 -0.70
CA LYS A 36 11.43 7.26 -2.08
C LYS A 36 10.16 8.04 -2.38
N GLY A 37 9.37 8.39 -1.37
CA GLY A 37 8.10 9.09 -1.55
C GLY A 37 7.00 8.52 -0.67
N TYR A 38 5.76 8.77 -1.06
CA TYR A 38 4.57 8.35 -0.30
C TYR A 38 4.12 6.96 -0.69
N PHE A 39 3.81 6.15 0.33
CA PHE A 39 3.24 4.80 0.16
C PHE A 39 2.04 4.64 1.07
N PHE A 40 1.07 3.81 0.68
CA PHE A 40 0.07 3.33 1.61
C PHE A 40 0.73 2.46 2.68
N LEU A 41 0.09 2.35 3.84
CA LEU A 41 0.59 1.51 4.92
C LEU A 41 0.42 0.04 4.54
N GLY A 42 1.46 -0.76 4.70
CA GLY A 42 1.43 -2.16 4.31
C GLY A 42 2.77 -2.61 3.76
N GLY A 43 2.78 -3.75 3.12
CA GLY A 43 4.00 -4.29 2.54
C GLY A 43 3.82 -5.70 2.02
N GLY A 44 4.95 -6.37 1.78
CA GLY A 44 4.95 -7.73 1.28
C GLY A 44 4.55 -8.74 2.33
N LEU A 45 3.82 -9.78 1.90
CA LEU A 45 3.44 -10.89 2.77
C LEU A 45 4.67 -11.71 3.16
N GLN A 46 4.72 -12.10 4.40
CA GLN A 46 5.65 -13.12 4.86
C GLN A 46 5.03 -14.49 4.63
N ASN A 47 5.86 -15.52 4.61
CA ASN A 47 5.45 -16.88 4.31
C ASN A 47 4.31 -17.33 5.26
N GLY A 48 3.18 -17.75 4.67
CA GLY A 48 2.01 -18.21 5.43
C GLY A 48 1.14 -17.10 5.99
N GLU A 49 1.45 -15.85 5.70
CA GLU A 49 0.73 -14.71 6.24
C GLU A 49 -0.52 -14.41 5.42
N SER A 50 -1.64 -14.11 6.08
CA SER A 50 -2.82 -13.60 5.40
C SER A 50 -2.65 -12.11 5.09
N HIS A 51 -3.50 -11.57 4.21
CA HIS A 51 -3.51 -10.13 3.93
C HIS A 51 -3.73 -9.32 5.20
N PHE A 52 -4.69 -9.74 6.03
CA PHE A 52 -5.02 -9.02 7.26
C PHE A 52 -3.86 -9.04 8.26
N ASP A 53 -3.21 -10.19 8.42
CA ASP A 53 -2.05 -10.30 9.31
C ASP A 53 -0.89 -9.45 8.82
N CYS A 54 -0.67 -9.43 7.49
CA CYS A 54 0.35 -8.59 6.88
C CYS A 54 0.11 -7.11 7.18
N ILE A 55 -1.11 -6.64 6.94
CA ILE A 55 -1.46 -5.22 7.18
C ILE A 55 -1.26 -4.87 8.65
N LYS A 56 -1.73 -5.72 9.56
CA LYS A 56 -1.59 -5.47 11.01
C LYS A 56 -0.12 -5.39 11.42
N ARG A 57 0.69 -6.33 10.95
CA ARG A 57 2.11 -6.36 11.25
C ARG A 57 2.83 -5.15 10.68
N GLU A 58 2.59 -4.86 9.40
CA GLU A 58 3.25 -3.74 8.73
C GLU A 58 2.88 -2.39 9.34
N CYS A 59 1.62 -2.19 9.70
CA CYS A 59 1.20 -0.94 10.32
C CYS A 59 1.86 -0.74 11.69
N LEU A 60 2.04 -1.81 12.46
CA LEU A 60 2.78 -1.71 13.72
C LEU A 60 4.26 -1.38 13.48
N GLU A 61 4.89 -2.03 12.50
CA GLU A 61 6.30 -1.80 12.18
C GLU A 61 6.54 -0.40 11.63
N GLU A 62 5.68 0.06 10.73
CA GLU A 62 5.88 1.33 10.02
C GLU A 62 5.51 2.54 10.86
N VAL A 63 4.38 2.49 11.56
CA VAL A 63 3.83 3.67 12.23
C VAL A 63 3.38 3.41 13.67
N GLY A 64 3.40 2.17 14.14
CA GLY A 64 3.09 1.83 15.52
C GLY A 64 1.62 1.81 15.88
N TYR A 65 0.71 1.68 14.91
CA TYR A 65 -0.72 1.72 15.15
C TYR A 65 -1.39 0.37 14.94
N SER A 66 -2.40 0.09 15.79
CA SER A 66 -3.40 -0.95 15.48
C SER A 66 -4.39 -0.38 14.47
N VAL A 67 -5.06 -1.27 13.74
CA VAL A 67 -5.91 -0.87 12.62
C VAL A 67 -7.21 -1.64 12.60
N LEU A 68 -8.23 -1.02 12.00
CA LEU A 68 -9.46 -1.67 11.60
C LEU A 68 -9.40 -1.83 10.09
N ILE A 69 -9.53 -3.06 9.60
CA ILE A 69 -9.55 -3.37 8.18
C ILE A 69 -11.00 -3.58 7.77
N GLU A 70 -11.44 -2.81 6.80
CA GLU A 70 -12.81 -2.85 6.28
C GLU A 70 -12.83 -3.64 4.98
N ASP A 71 -13.53 -3.14 3.97
CA ASP A 71 -13.70 -3.85 2.72
C ASP A 71 -12.47 -3.74 1.81
N LYS A 72 -12.28 -4.78 1.00
CA LYS A 72 -11.31 -4.73 -0.10
C LYS A 72 -11.79 -3.68 -1.11
N LEU A 73 -10.90 -2.79 -1.50
CA LEU A 73 -11.20 -1.78 -2.51
C LEU A 73 -10.87 -2.27 -3.91
N CYS A 74 -9.64 -2.70 -4.11
CA CYS A 74 -9.15 -3.07 -5.44
C CYS A 74 -7.82 -3.79 -5.33
N SER A 75 -7.31 -4.26 -6.46
CA SER A 75 -5.98 -4.86 -6.55
C SER A 75 -5.32 -4.45 -7.85
N ALA A 76 -4.00 -4.56 -7.88
CA ALA A 76 -3.19 -4.24 -9.06
C ALA A 76 -1.96 -5.13 -9.12
N GLU A 77 -1.39 -5.26 -10.30
CA GLU A 77 -0.12 -5.95 -10.49
C GLU A 77 0.69 -5.23 -11.55
N THR A 78 2.00 -5.37 -11.49
CA THR A 78 2.90 -4.74 -12.46
C THR A 78 3.93 -5.74 -12.94
N TYR A 79 4.17 -5.77 -14.24
CA TYR A 79 5.30 -6.47 -14.82
C TYR A 79 6.39 -5.46 -15.13
N THR A 80 7.51 -5.55 -14.42
CA THR A 80 8.57 -4.56 -14.49
C THR A 80 9.94 -5.22 -14.30
N THR A 81 10.97 -4.41 -14.22
CA THR A 81 12.32 -4.85 -13.88
C THR A 81 12.81 -4.10 -12.66
N HIS A 82 13.64 -4.74 -11.87
CA HIS A 82 14.22 -4.17 -10.67
C HIS A 82 15.75 -4.34 -10.73
N PRO A 83 16.54 -3.32 -10.41
CA PRO A 83 18.00 -3.37 -10.57
C PRO A 83 18.66 -4.57 -9.86
N LYS A 84 18.12 -5.01 -8.74
CA LYS A 84 18.71 -6.11 -7.97
C LYS A 84 18.02 -7.46 -8.18
N ILE A 85 16.76 -7.46 -8.59
CA ILE A 85 15.93 -8.67 -8.68
C ILE A 85 15.85 -9.18 -10.12
N GLY A 86 15.87 -8.27 -11.10
CA GLY A 86 15.61 -8.57 -12.51
C GLY A 86 14.13 -8.40 -12.84
N HIS A 87 13.55 -9.37 -13.55
CA HIS A 87 12.11 -9.29 -13.84
C HIS A 87 11.31 -9.44 -12.56
N PHE A 88 10.48 -8.44 -12.26
CA PHE A 88 9.80 -8.29 -10.98
C PHE A 88 8.30 -8.10 -11.21
N HIS A 89 7.50 -8.82 -10.41
CA HIS A 89 6.05 -8.83 -10.56
C HIS A 89 5.40 -8.63 -9.19
N PRO A 90 5.28 -7.37 -8.73
CA PRO A 90 4.53 -7.09 -7.51
C PRO A 90 3.03 -7.19 -7.77
N ILE A 91 2.33 -7.81 -6.83
CA ILE A 91 0.88 -7.97 -6.83
C ILE A 91 0.39 -7.36 -5.53
N GLN A 92 -0.44 -6.32 -5.61
CA GLN A 92 -0.87 -5.56 -4.44
C GLN A 92 -2.38 -5.56 -4.33
N THR A 93 -2.87 -5.79 -3.12
CA THR A 93 -4.29 -5.72 -2.79
C THR A 93 -4.49 -4.61 -1.77
N TYR A 94 -5.49 -3.77 -2.00
CA TYR A 94 -5.74 -2.58 -1.20
C TYR A 94 -7.06 -2.71 -0.47
N TYR A 95 -7.01 -2.43 0.84
CA TYR A 95 -8.18 -2.49 1.72
C TYR A 95 -8.45 -1.12 2.31
N LEU A 96 -9.72 -0.81 2.50
CA LEU A 96 -10.13 0.38 3.24
C LEU A 96 -10.03 0.10 4.73
N GLY A 97 -9.76 1.14 5.51
CA GLY A 97 -9.74 0.96 6.95
C GLY A 97 -9.43 2.24 7.71
N LYS A 98 -9.10 2.04 8.98
CA LYS A 98 -8.83 3.15 9.90
C LYS A 98 -7.67 2.80 10.81
N LEU A 99 -6.91 3.81 11.19
CA LEU A 99 -5.95 3.69 12.29
C LEU A 99 -6.75 3.81 13.59
N LEU A 100 -6.50 2.91 14.52
CA LEU A 100 -7.23 2.88 15.78
C LEU A 100 -6.44 3.53 16.90
N LYS A 101 -5.35 2.90 17.34
CA LYS A 101 -4.63 3.32 18.53
C LYS A 101 -3.14 3.15 18.34
N LYS A 102 -2.38 4.10 18.85
CA LYS A 102 -0.92 3.96 18.87
C LYS A 102 -0.55 2.97 19.95
N GLU A 103 0.03 1.84 19.55
CA GLU A 103 0.37 0.74 20.44
C GLU A 103 1.85 0.70 20.76
N ALA A 104 2.72 1.19 19.86
CA ALA A 104 4.16 1.05 20.00
C ALA A 104 4.88 2.13 19.23
N SER A 105 6.17 2.26 19.47
CA SER A 105 7.05 3.09 18.63
C SER A 105 7.28 2.37 17.30
N ALA A 106 7.34 3.13 16.21
CA ALA A 106 7.62 2.57 14.89
C ALA A 106 9.03 1.98 14.87
N ILE A 107 9.17 0.81 14.25
CA ILE A 107 10.46 0.15 14.06
C ILE A 107 11.16 0.71 12.83
N GLU A 108 10.40 1.00 11.78
CA GLU A 108 10.91 1.55 10.51
C GLU A 108 11.21 3.04 10.68
N LYS A 109 12.48 3.37 10.92
CA LYS A 109 12.89 4.74 11.26
C LYS A 109 12.80 5.71 10.09
N ASP A 110 12.82 5.22 8.86
CA ASP A 110 12.73 6.04 7.66
C ASP A 110 11.29 6.18 7.13
N HIS A 111 10.31 5.76 7.92
CA HIS A 111 8.89 5.90 7.61
C HIS A 111 8.27 6.92 8.56
N THR A 112 7.63 7.95 7.99
CA THR A 112 6.93 8.97 8.77
C THR A 112 5.45 8.95 8.42
N LEU A 113 4.60 8.80 9.43
CA LEU A 113 3.15 8.85 9.22
C LEU A 113 2.74 10.27 8.86
N CYS A 114 2.05 10.41 7.75
CA CYS A 114 1.50 11.68 7.29
C CYS A 114 0.02 11.52 6.97
N TRP A 115 -0.79 12.48 7.41
CA TRP A 115 -2.20 12.59 7.04
C TRP A 115 -2.32 13.68 5.98
N ILE A 116 -2.71 13.31 4.77
CA ILE A 116 -2.74 14.23 3.64
C ILE A 116 -4.15 14.24 3.04
N GLU A 117 -4.66 15.43 2.76
CA GLU A 117 -5.94 15.56 2.09
C GLU A 117 -5.92 14.85 0.74
N TYR A 118 -6.99 14.15 0.42
CA TYR A 118 -7.11 13.39 -0.82
C TYR A 118 -6.70 14.21 -2.03
N GLU A 119 -7.23 15.43 -2.17
CA GLU A 119 -6.96 16.28 -3.33
C GLU A 119 -5.48 16.65 -3.47
N LYS A 120 -4.76 16.76 -2.34
CA LYS A 120 -3.33 17.06 -2.35
C LYS A 120 -2.48 15.82 -2.61
N LEU A 121 -2.99 14.64 -2.24
CA LEU A 121 -2.27 13.39 -2.42
C LEU A 121 -2.40 12.83 -3.83
N LYS A 122 -3.44 13.20 -4.52
CA LYS A 122 -3.78 12.70 -5.86
C LYS A 122 -2.60 12.81 -6.81
N GLY A 123 -2.19 11.67 -7.38
CA GLY A 123 -1.05 11.59 -8.29
C GLY A 123 0.32 11.72 -7.64
N LYS A 124 0.39 11.73 -6.31
CA LYS A 124 1.65 11.97 -5.57
C LYS A 124 2.24 10.72 -4.93
N MET A 125 1.59 9.56 -5.05
CA MET A 125 2.17 8.32 -4.56
C MET A 125 3.39 7.96 -5.39
N PHE A 126 4.37 7.30 -4.77
CA PHE A 126 5.57 6.86 -5.48
C PHE A 126 5.23 5.86 -6.60
N SER A 127 4.32 4.94 -6.35
CA SER A 127 3.95 3.87 -7.28
C SER A 127 2.73 4.25 -8.10
N GLU A 128 2.77 3.97 -9.41
CA GLU A 128 1.61 4.19 -10.28
C GLU A 128 0.44 3.29 -9.90
N MET A 129 0.70 2.09 -9.38
CA MET A 129 -0.35 1.22 -8.87
C MET A 129 -1.10 1.88 -7.72
N GLN A 130 -0.37 2.52 -6.81
CA GLN A 130 -0.98 3.17 -5.65
C GLN A 130 -1.68 4.46 -6.04
N ASN A 131 -1.18 5.19 -7.01
CA ASN A 131 -1.92 6.34 -7.56
C ASN A 131 -3.24 5.90 -8.17
N TRP A 132 -3.24 4.80 -8.90
CA TRP A 132 -4.48 4.25 -9.46
C TRP A 132 -5.45 3.81 -8.36
N ALA A 133 -4.96 3.15 -7.31
CA ALA A 133 -5.81 2.73 -6.18
C ALA A 133 -6.44 3.93 -5.49
N LEU A 134 -5.70 5.03 -5.38
CA LEU A 134 -6.23 6.27 -4.81
C LEU A 134 -7.35 6.84 -5.67
N GLU A 135 -7.24 6.74 -6.99
CA GLU A 135 -8.32 7.16 -7.90
C GLU A 135 -9.57 6.29 -7.73
N GLU A 136 -9.39 4.98 -7.51
CA GLU A 136 -10.51 4.08 -7.26
C GLU A 136 -11.25 4.47 -5.98
N LEU A 137 -10.54 4.98 -4.99
CA LEU A 137 -11.14 5.47 -3.75
C LEU A 137 -12.12 6.62 -4.02
N SER A 138 -11.79 7.50 -4.94
CA SER A 138 -12.65 8.65 -5.27
C SER A 138 -14.00 8.26 -5.83
N LYS A 139 -14.13 7.07 -6.39
CA LYS A 139 -15.40 6.57 -6.93
C LYS A 139 -16.36 6.16 -5.82
N ILE A 140 -15.85 5.90 -4.62
CA ILE A 140 -16.65 5.53 -3.45
C ILE A 140 -17.01 6.76 -2.63
N PHE A 141 -16.05 7.66 -2.44
CA PHE A 141 -16.25 8.90 -1.68
C PHE A 141 -16.60 10.03 -2.63
N LYS A 142 -17.86 10.32 -2.70
CA LYS A 142 -18.37 11.43 -3.53
C LYS A 142 -18.80 12.59 -2.68
#